data_d3f611297f695094a45885b9d324e7e5
#
_entry.id   d3f611297f695094a45885b9d324e7e5
#
_cell.length_a   1.000
_cell.length_b   1.000
_cell.length_c   1.000
_cell.angle_alpha   90.00
_cell.angle_beta   90.00
_cell.angle_gamma   90.00
#
_symmetry.space_group_name_H-M   'P 1'
#
loop_
_entity.id
_entity.type
_entity.pdbx_description
1 polymer ?
#
loop_
_entity_poly.entity_id
_entity_poly.type
_entity_poly.pdbx_seq_one_letter_code
_entity_poly.pdbx_strand_id
1 'polypeptide(L)'
;MKLNWAERWVVNNPTRVFQQHIEIKWLQQMMPLRAGATILEVGCGRGAGARLIQKTFKPSQLHILDLDIKMIQGAKTYLSGAAKETMKMYVGDSIDLPFKSDALDALFGFGFLHHVPNWRRALSEVARVLKSGGVYYMEELYPSLYQNFITKRILLHPEHDRFTSKDLRAELDAAGLSLINAFELKKMGILGVAIKSDGIR
;
A
#
# COMPACT_ATOMS: atom_id res chain seq x y z
N MET A 1 2.55 -0.44 13.07
CA MET A 1 3.69 -0.09 13.97
C MET A 1 4.45 1.07 13.36
N LYS A 2 5.00 2.00 14.16
CA LYS A 2 5.79 3.14 13.62
C LYS A 2 7.19 2.67 13.23
N LEU A 3 7.69 3.14 12.09
CA LEU A 3 9.02 2.83 11.59
C LEU A 3 10.12 3.39 12.50
N ASN A 4 11.20 2.63 12.71
CA ASN A 4 12.41 3.11 13.36
C ASN A 4 13.26 3.99 12.40
N TRP A 5 14.40 4.50 12.88
CA TRP A 5 15.26 5.37 12.07
C TRP A 5 15.86 4.67 10.84
N ALA A 6 16.23 3.38 10.97
CA ALA A 6 16.82 2.61 9.88
C ALA A 6 15.78 2.30 8.77
N GLU A 7 14.58 1.90 9.17
CA GLU A 7 13.46 1.70 8.24
C GLU A 7 13.09 3.00 7.52
N ARG A 8 13.05 4.12 8.25
CA ARG A 8 12.81 5.44 7.63
C ARG A 8 13.89 5.79 6.62
N TRP A 9 15.16 5.45 6.88
CA TRP A 9 16.25 5.67 5.95
C TRP A 9 16.07 4.82 4.67
N VAL A 10 15.73 3.53 4.82
CA VAL A 10 15.48 2.61 3.69
C VAL A 10 14.34 3.11 2.81
N VAL A 11 13.17 3.40 3.39
CA VAL A 11 11.98 3.83 2.62
C VAL A 11 12.15 5.23 1.99
N ASN A 12 13.08 6.03 2.51
CA ASN A 12 13.36 7.38 2.00
C ASN A 12 14.56 7.44 1.03
N ASN A 13 15.22 6.32 0.76
CA ASN A 13 16.37 6.28 -0.14
C ASN A 13 15.95 6.57 -1.60
N PRO A 14 16.73 7.33 -2.39
CA PRO A 14 16.46 7.56 -3.81
C PRO A 14 16.30 6.29 -4.64
N THR A 15 17.04 5.22 -4.31
CA THR A 15 16.92 3.92 -4.98
C THR A 15 15.53 3.31 -4.79
N ARG A 16 14.91 3.47 -3.62
CA ARG A 16 13.54 3.02 -3.37
C ARG A 16 12.52 3.79 -4.23
N VAL A 17 12.70 5.10 -4.39
CA VAL A 17 11.84 5.92 -5.26
C VAL A 17 11.95 5.47 -6.72
N PHE A 18 13.16 5.14 -7.18
CA PHE A 18 13.37 4.62 -8.53
C PHE A 18 12.71 3.24 -8.72
N GLN A 19 12.90 2.33 -7.77
CA GLN A 19 12.24 1.02 -7.75
C GLN A 19 10.71 1.19 -7.79
N GLN A 20 10.15 2.02 -6.92
CA GLN A 20 8.70 2.29 -6.86
C GLN A 20 8.16 2.89 -8.17
N HIS A 21 8.97 3.67 -8.90
CA HIS A 21 8.59 4.15 -10.23
C HIS A 21 8.41 3.01 -11.24
N ILE A 22 9.29 2.01 -11.21
CA ILE A 22 9.18 0.81 -12.07
C ILE A 22 7.96 -0.01 -11.67
N GLU A 23 7.77 -0.24 -10.38
CA GLU A 23 6.62 -0.97 -9.82
C GLU A 23 5.29 -0.33 -10.24
N ILE A 24 5.15 0.99 -10.06
CA ILE A 24 3.92 1.73 -10.41
C ILE A 24 3.66 1.68 -11.91
N LYS A 25 4.68 1.75 -12.76
CA LYS A 25 4.50 1.59 -14.22
C LYS A 25 4.02 0.19 -14.57
N TRP A 26 4.60 -0.84 -13.94
CA TRP A 26 4.18 -2.22 -14.15
C TRP A 26 2.72 -2.41 -13.71
N LEU A 27 2.37 -1.92 -12.52
CA LEU A 27 0.99 -1.98 -12.00
C LEU A 27 0.00 -1.31 -12.94
N GLN A 28 0.34 -0.13 -13.50
CA GLN A 28 -0.49 0.56 -14.47
C GLN A 28 -0.68 -0.24 -15.77
N GLN A 29 0.35 -0.92 -16.24
CA GLN A 29 0.26 -1.78 -17.43
C GLN A 29 -0.61 -3.01 -17.18
N MET A 30 -0.51 -3.61 -15.99
CA MET A 30 -1.32 -4.79 -15.62
C MET A 30 -2.79 -4.45 -15.45
N MET A 31 -3.10 -3.28 -14.89
CA MET A 31 -4.48 -2.83 -14.68
C MET A 31 -4.53 -1.29 -14.75
N PRO A 32 -4.87 -0.70 -15.87
CA PRO A 32 -5.10 0.72 -15.97
C PRO A 32 -6.40 1.13 -15.25
N LEU A 33 -6.39 2.27 -14.58
CA LEU A 33 -7.59 2.86 -14.00
C LEU A 33 -8.28 3.79 -14.99
N ARG A 34 -9.61 3.90 -14.85
CA ARG A 34 -10.38 4.92 -15.56
C ARG A 34 -9.92 6.32 -15.16
N ALA A 35 -10.05 7.27 -16.07
CA ALA A 35 -9.78 8.68 -15.78
C ALA A 35 -10.69 9.17 -14.64
N GLY A 36 -10.14 10.01 -13.77
CA GLY A 36 -10.91 10.60 -12.67
C GLY A 36 -11.14 9.67 -11.48
N ALA A 37 -10.42 8.55 -11.37
CA ALA A 37 -10.51 7.64 -10.23
C ALA A 37 -10.23 8.35 -8.89
N THR A 38 -10.91 7.91 -7.83
CA THR A 38 -10.62 8.26 -6.43
C THR A 38 -9.72 7.21 -5.82
N ILE A 39 -8.51 7.60 -5.42
CA ILE A 39 -7.45 6.69 -4.99
C ILE A 39 -7.06 6.95 -3.52
N LEU A 40 -6.72 5.89 -2.79
CA LEU A 40 -6.05 5.96 -1.49
C LEU A 40 -4.68 5.28 -1.56
N GLU A 41 -3.65 5.92 -1.02
CA GLU A 41 -2.38 5.25 -0.65
C GLU A 41 -2.32 5.09 0.87
N VAL A 42 -2.13 3.86 1.34
CA VAL A 42 -1.95 3.51 2.77
C VAL A 42 -0.47 3.26 3.04
N GLY A 43 0.04 3.80 4.16
CA GLY A 43 1.46 3.76 4.48
C GLY A 43 2.28 4.66 3.57
N CYS A 44 1.77 5.87 3.30
CA CYS A 44 2.33 6.76 2.29
C CYS A 44 3.75 7.29 2.61
N GLY A 45 4.24 7.11 3.83
CA GLY A 45 5.51 7.65 4.26
C GLY A 45 5.60 9.16 4.01
N ARG A 46 6.71 9.62 3.41
CA ARG A 46 6.86 11.03 3.02
C ARG A 46 6.17 11.43 1.70
N GLY A 47 5.37 10.52 1.10
CA GLY A 47 4.58 10.83 -0.09
C GLY A 47 5.28 10.60 -1.42
N ALA A 48 6.37 9.84 -1.46
CA ALA A 48 7.08 9.54 -2.71
C ALA A 48 6.20 8.71 -3.66
N GLY A 49 5.51 7.68 -3.14
CA GLY A 49 4.53 6.90 -3.87
C GLY A 49 3.38 7.74 -4.36
N ALA A 50 2.79 8.58 -3.49
CA ALA A 50 1.71 9.49 -3.84
C ALA A 50 2.04 10.37 -5.05
N ARG A 51 3.26 10.93 -5.08
CA ARG A 51 3.73 11.74 -6.21
C ARG A 51 3.77 10.94 -7.51
N LEU A 52 4.23 9.69 -7.45
CA LEU A 52 4.31 8.80 -8.61
C LEU A 52 2.90 8.37 -9.06
N ILE A 53 2.01 8.01 -8.13
CA ILE A 53 0.61 7.67 -8.40
C ILE A 53 -0.10 8.84 -9.08
N GLN A 54 0.04 10.06 -8.54
CA GLN A 54 -0.55 11.27 -9.10
C GLN A 54 -0.10 11.50 -10.54
N LYS A 55 1.19 11.35 -10.82
CA LYS A 55 1.76 11.52 -12.17
C LYS A 55 1.29 10.45 -13.15
N THR A 56 1.18 9.20 -12.69
CA THR A 56 0.96 8.03 -13.54
C THR A 56 -0.52 7.79 -13.81
N PHE A 57 -1.36 7.80 -12.76
CA PHE A 57 -2.78 7.48 -12.87
C PHE A 57 -3.69 8.71 -13.00
N LYS A 58 -3.19 9.91 -12.68
CA LYS A 58 -3.92 11.18 -12.81
C LYS A 58 -5.32 11.12 -12.17
N PRO A 59 -5.43 10.72 -10.89
CA PRO A 59 -6.72 10.63 -10.21
C PRO A 59 -7.38 12.01 -10.09
N SER A 60 -8.71 12.04 -10.00
CA SER A 60 -9.44 13.27 -9.63
C SER A 60 -9.22 13.62 -8.18
N GLN A 61 -9.04 12.62 -7.32
CA GLN A 61 -8.75 12.77 -5.90
C GLN A 61 -7.78 11.69 -5.43
N LEU A 62 -6.68 12.10 -4.81
CA LEU A 62 -5.73 11.21 -4.15
C LEU A 62 -5.77 11.46 -2.64
N HIS A 63 -6.12 10.42 -1.92
CA HIS A 63 -6.02 10.36 -0.46
C HIS A 63 -4.71 9.67 -0.09
N ILE A 64 -4.01 10.17 0.93
CA ILE A 64 -2.83 9.52 1.47
C ILE A 64 -2.96 9.39 2.98
N LEU A 65 -2.60 8.24 3.52
CA LEU A 65 -2.75 7.92 4.92
C LEU A 65 -1.50 7.27 5.47
N ASP A 66 -1.10 7.69 6.67
CA ASP A 66 -0.03 7.06 7.44
C ASP A 66 -0.36 7.08 8.93
N LEU A 67 0.11 6.08 9.66
CA LEU A 67 -0.05 5.97 11.11
C LEU A 67 0.81 7.00 11.86
N ASP A 68 1.95 7.40 11.29
CA ASP A 68 2.89 8.34 11.91
C ASP A 68 2.67 9.75 11.40
N ILE A 69 2.23 10.64 12.30
CA ILE A 69 2.06 12.07 11.99
C ILE A 69 3.33 12.71 11.41
N LYS A 70 4.53 12.23 11.78
CA LYS A 70 5.79 12.73 11.23
C LYS A 70 5.93 12.44 9.74
N MET A 71 5.39 11.29 9.28
CA MET A 71 5.33 10.94 7.86
C MET A 71 4.41 11.90 7.11
N ILE A 72 3.22 12.16 7.65
CA ILE A 72 2.28 13.12 7.05
C ILE A 72 2.85 14.55 7.03
N GLN A 73 3.57 14.97 8.07
CA GLN A 73 4.28 16.26 8.07
C GLN A 73 5.37 16.31 6.99
N GLY A 74 6.15 15.24 6.85
CA GLY A 74 7.13 15.08 5.79
C GLY A 74 6.50 15.10 4.39
N ALA A 75 5.35 14.44 4.21
CA ALA A 75 4.60 14.44 2.96
C ALA A 75 4.10 15.85 2.60
N LYS A 76 3.60 16.63 3.57
CA LYS A 76 3.20 18.04 3.37
C LYS A 76 4.35 18.92 2.84
N THR A 77 5.58 18.62 3.26
CA THR A 77 6.78 19.34 2.81
C THR A 77 7.26 18.85 1.46
N TYR A 78 7.26 17.53 1.25
CA TYR A 78 7.74 16.89 0.02
C TYR A 78 6.81 17.12 -1.18
N LEU A 79 5.48 17.11 -0.95
CA LEU A 79 4.44 17.32 -1.94
C LEU A 79 4.10 18.81 -2.00
N SER A 80 4.78 19.56 -2.86
CA SER A 80 4.56 20.98 -3.08
C SER A 80 3.90 21.28 -4.44
N GLY A 81 3.30 22.47 -4.57
CA GLY A 81 2.68 22.95 -5.82
C GLY A 81 1.29 22.35 -6.11
N ALA A 82 0.86 22.39 -7.37
CA ALA A 82 -0.47 21.99 -7.83
C ALA A 82 -0.86 20.55 -7.46
N ALA A 83 0.09 19.65 -7.28
CA ALA A 83 -0.16 18.28 -6.83
C ALA A 83 -0.81 18.21 -5.44
N LYS A 84 -0.60 19.23 -4.60
CA LYS A 84 -1.14 19.27 -3.24
C LYS A 84 -2.64 19.59 -3.20
N GLU A 85 -3.15 20.33 -4.18
CA GLU A 85 -4.56 20.75 -4.21
C GLU A 85 -5.53 19.59 -4.42
N THR A 86 -5.07 18.54 -5.12
CA THR A 86 -5.86 17.33 -5.38
C THR A 86 -5.60 16.21 -4.36
N MET A 87 -4.74 16.43 -3.36
CA MET A 87 -4.38 15.44 -2.35
C MET A 87 -4.96 15.77 -0.98
N LYS A 88 -5.57 14.79 -0.33
CA LYS A 88 -6.01 14.85 1.07
C LYS A 88 -5.16 13.94 1.93
N MET A 89 -4.67 14.45 3.06
CA MET A 89 -3.71 13.78 3.92
C MET A 89 -4.33 13.46 5.27
N TYR A 90 -4.17 12.21 5.72
CA TYR A 90 -4.76 11.70 6.96
C TYR A 90 -3.69 11.04 7.84
N VAL A 91 -3.84 11.23 9.16
CA VAL A 91 -3.19 10.37 10.15
C VAL A 91 -4.23 9.34 10.56
N GLY A 92 -3.95 8.04 10.37
CA GLY A 92 -4.92 7.00 10.67
C GLY A 92 -4.31 5.61 10.65
N ASP A 93 -5.06 4.64 11.16
CA ASP A 93 -4.66 3.23 11.18
C ASP A 93 -5.33 2.47 10.02
N SER A 94 -4.56 1.60 9.38
CA SER A 94 -5.04 0.76 8.28
C SER A 94 -6.08 -0.29 8.70
N ILE A 95 -6.19 -0.59 9.99
CA ILE A 95 -7.20 -1.52 10.54
C ILE A 95 -8.56 -0.84 10.81
N ASP A 96 -8.64 0.49 10.61
CA ASP A 96 -9.85 1.29 10.77
C ASP A 96 -9.76 2.51 9.84
N LEU A 97 -9.96 2.29 8.56
CA LEU A 97 -9.81 3.32 7.53
C LEU A 97 -10.95 4.34 7.61
N PRO A 98 -10.65 5.68 7.62
CA PRO A 98 -11.66 6.73 7.77
C PRO A 98 -12.45 6.99 6.48
N PHE A 99 -12.86 5.92 5.81
CA PHE A 99 -13.65 5.95 4.59
C PHE A 99 -14.89 5.09 4.72
N LYS A 100 -15.96 5.48 4.05
CA LYS A 100 -17.17 4.66 3.92
C LYS A 100 -16.86 3.41 3.09
N SER A 101 -17.68 2.38 3.25
CA SER A 101 -17.65 1.22 2.34
C SER A 101 -17.92 1.69 0.91
N ASP A 102 -17.28 1.00 -0.06
CA ASP A 102 -17.47 1.22 -1.49
C ASP A 102 -17.22 2.67 -1.95
N ALA A 103 -16.23 3.34 -1.33
CA ALA A 103 -15.93 4.74 -1.61
C ALA A 103 -14.82 4.95 -2.64
N LEU A 104 -13.89 3.99 -2.76
CA LEU A 104 -12.65 4.15 -3.52
C LEU A 104 -12.64 3.30 -4.79
N ASP A 105 -12.12 3.87 -5.88
CA ASP A 105 -11.89 3.13 -7.13
C ASP A 105 -10.61 2.29 -7.07
N ALA A 106 -9.60 2.75 -6.31
CA ALA A 106 -8.38 1.99 -6.10
C ALA A 106 -7.72 2.31 -4.76
N LEU A 107 -6.94 1.34 -4.26
CA LEU A 107 -6.08 1.48 -3.09
C LEU A 107 -4.67 0.97 -3.43
N PHE A 108 -3.66 1.72 -3.00
CA PHE A 108 -2.24 1.35 -3.11
C PHE A 108 -1.66 1.09 -1.73
N GLY A 109 -0.88 0.01 -1.62
CA GLY A 109 -0.10 -0.32 -0.44
C GLY A 109 1.29 -0.80 -0.84
N PHE A 110 2.33 -0.02 -0.50
CA PHE A 110 3.71 -0.35 -0.80
C PHE A 110 4.46 -0.70 0.48
N GLY A 111 4.60 -1.98 0.77
CA GLY A 111 5.35 -2.46 1.92
C GLY A 111 4.75 -2.03 3.27
N PHE A 112 3.42 -1.97 3.39
CA PHE A 112 2.80 -1.53 4.64
C PHE A 112 2.22 -2.68 5.47
N LEU A 113 1.65 -3.69 4.81
CA LEU A 113 0.87 -4.73 5.47
C LEU A 113 1.74 -5.58 6.41
N HIS A 114 2.99 -5.84 6.03
CA HIS A 114 3.92 -6.60 6.86
C HIS A 114 4.37 -5.84 8.13
N HIS A 115 4.09 -4.55 8.26
CA HIS A 115 4.26 -3.76 9.49
C HIS A 115 3.00 -3.77 10.38
N VAL A 116 1.87 -4.30 9.91
CA VAL A 116 0.61 -4.29 10.64
C VAL A 116 0.45 -5.58 11.44
N PRO A 117 0.36 -5.52 12.79
CA PRO A 117 0.16 -6.72 13.60
C PRO A 117 -1.12 -7.47 13.24
N ASN A 118 -2.22 -6.76 13.05
CA ASN A 118 -3.50 -7.33 12.62
C ASN A 118 -3.70 -7.09 11.11
N TRP A 119 -2.84 -7.68 10.30
CA TRP A 119 -2.83 -7.49 8.85
C TRP A 119 -4.09 -8.03 8.15
N ARG A 120 -4.74 -9.06 8.73
CA ARG A 120 -6.02 -9.57 8.20
C ARG A 120 -7.12 -8.54 8.31
N ARG A 121 -7.18 -7.85 9.46
CA ARG A 121 -8.13 -6.75 9.64
C ARG A 121 -7.85 -5.60 8.66
N ALA A 122 -6.59 -5.29 8.42
CA ALA A 122 -6.22 -4.27 7.42
C ALA A 122 -6.67 -4.68 6.00
N LEU A 123 -6.52 -5.96 5.60
CA LEU A 123 -7.05 -6.45 4.32
C LEU A 123 -8.58 -6.38 4.25
N SER A 124 -9.28 -6.69 5.33
CA SER A 124 -10.73 -6.53 5.39
C SER A 124 -11.15 -5.06 5.20
N GLU A 125 -10.40 -4.11 5.76
CA GLU A 125 -10.64 -2.68 5.56
C GLU A 125 -10.35 -2.24 4.12
N VAL A 126 -9.26 -2.75 3.51
CA VAL A 126 -8.97 -2.54 2.08
C VAL A 126 -10.16 -2.98 1.23
N ALA A 127 -10.67 -4.20 1.46
CA ALA A 127 -11.83 -4.71 0.74
C ALA A 127 -13.08 -3.89 1.01
N ARG A 128 -13.32 -3.48 2.27
CA ARG A 128 -14.51 -2.69 2.65
C ARG A 128 -14.57 -1.36 1.92
N VAL A 129 -13.46 -0.62 1.87
CA VAL A 129 -13.45 0.73 1.29
C VAL A 129 -13.43 0.76 -0.24
N LEU A 130 -12.97 -0.31 -0.88
CA LEU A 130 -13.00 -0.44 -2.32
C LEU A 130 -14.43 -0.66 -2.82
N LYS A 131 -14.78 -0.02 -3.93
CA LYS A 131 -16.00 -0.31 -4.70
C LYS A 131 -15.94 -1.71 -5.27
N SER A 132 -17.09 -2.28 -5.62
CA SER A 132 -17.16 -3.46 -6.46
C SER A 132 -16.39 -3.22 -7.76
N GLY A 133 -15.52 -4.16 -8.18
CA GLY A 133 -14.55 -3.97 -9.26
C GLY A 133 -13.40 -3.00 -8.95
N GLY A 134 -13.33 -2.45 -7.75
CA GLY A 134 -12.22 -1.61 -7.30
C GLY A 134 -10.91 -2.38 -7.17
N VAL A 135 -9.79 -1.70 -7.35
CA VAL A 135 -8.47 -2.33 -7.53
C VAL A 135 -7.58 -2.11 -6.33
N TYR A 136 -7.00 -3.18 -5.80
CA TYR A 136 -5.92 -3.14 -4.83
C TYR A 136 -4.58 -3.40 -5.52
N TYR A 137 -3.72 -2.39 -5.54
CA TYR A 137 -2.33 -2.49 -5.98
C TYR A 137 -1.43 -2.64 -4.75
N MET A 138 -0.66 -3.70 -4.71
CA MET A 138 0.16 -4.02 -3.55
C MET A 138 1.60 -4.38 -3.91
N GLU A 139 2.52 -4.01 -3.04
CA GLU A 139 3.86 -4.56 -2.95
C GLU A 139 4.08 -4.97 -1.51
N GLU A 140 4.46 -6.24 -1.27
CA GLU A 140 4.68 -6.75 0.08
C GLU A 140 5.94 -7.60 0.15
N LEU A 141 6.60 -7.52 1.31
CA LEU A 141 7.80 -8.29 1.59
C LEU A 141 7.45 -9.49 2.47
N TYR A 142 8.14 -10.61 2.25
CA TYR A 142 7.97 -11.81 3.06
C TYR A 142 8.97 -11.87 4.22
N PRO A 143 8.61 -12.56 5.33
CA PRO A 143 9.44 -12.66 6.53
C PRO A 143 10.86 -13.13 6.27
N SER A 144 11.06 -14.03 5.31
CA SER A 144 12.39 -14.53 4.95
C SER A 144 13.35 -13.43 4.47
N LEU A 145 12.86 -12.28 4.00
CA LEU A 145 13.70 -11.17 3.61
C LEU A 145 14.15 -10.33 4.81
N TYR A 146 13.24 -10.04 5.76
CA TYR A 146 13.48 -9.10 6.85
C TYR A 146 13.66 -9.75 8.24
N GLN A 147 13.43 -11.06 8.38
CA GLN A 147 13.61 -11.81 9.63
C GLN A 147 14.89 -12.67 9.63
N ASN A 148 15.88 -12.38 8.78
CA ASN A 148 17.17 -13.05 8.86
C ASN A 148 17.99 -12.54 10.05
N PHE A 149 19.08 -13.25 10.40
CA PHE A 149 19.91 -12.98 11.57
C PHE A 149 20.41 -11.53 11.66
N ILE A 150 20.66 -10.88 10.53
CA ILE A 150 21.20 -9.52 10.47
C ILE A 150 20.05 -8.49 10.55
N THR A 151 19.04 -8.64 9.70
CA THR A 151 17.95 -7.66 9.58
C THR A 151 17.04 -7.64 10.80
N LYS A 152 16.84 -8.78 11.48
CA LYS A 152 16.03 -8.89 12.70
C LYS A 152 16.51 -7.96 13.84
N ARG A 153 17.80 -7.62 13.86
CA ARG A 153 18.37 -6.72 14.89
C ARG A 153 18.26 -5.24 14.54
N ILE A 154 18.05 -4.94 13.27
CA ILE A 154 18.08 -3.57 12.74
C ILE A 154 16.67 -3.07 12.43
N LEU A 155 15.81 -3.95 11.93
CA LEU A 155 14.46 -3.63 11.50
C LEU A 155 13.45 -4.10 12.56
N LEU A 156 12.59 -3.17 13.01
CA LEU A 156 11.51 -3.47 13.96
C LEU A 156 10.28 -3.95 13.18
N HIS A 157 10.21 -5.26 12.94
CA HIS A 157 9.02 -5.88 12.39
C HIS A 157 8.30 -6.68 13.47
N PRO A 158 6.96 -6.79 13.41
CA PRO A 158 6.24 -7.70 14.29
C PRO A 158 6.78 -9.13 14.12
N GLU A 159 7.06 -9.82 15.22
CA GLU A 159 7.69 -11.15 15.18
C GLU A 159 6.69 -12.28 14.95
N HIS A 160 5.43 -12.06 15.35
CA HIS A 160 4.36 -13.06 15.28
C HIS A 160 3.32 -12.73 14.22
N ASP A 161 2.58 -13.75 13.80
CA ASP A 161 1.49 -13.70 12.83
C ASP A 161 1.88 -12.99 11.51
N ARG A 162 2.97 -13.47 10.91
CA ARG A 162 3.47 -13.00 9.63
C ARG A 162 2.94 -13.89 8.51
N PHE A 163 2.70 -13.29 7.36
CA PHE A 163 2.16 -14.01 6.21
C PHE A 163 3.27 -14.50 5.28
N THR A 164 3.09 -15.70 4.79
CA THR A 164 3.76 -16.21 3.58
C THR A 164 2.94 -15.85 2.34
N SER A 165 3.46 -16.15 1.15
CA SER A 165 2.68 -16.03 -0.10
C SER A 165 1.33 -16.76 -0.02
N LYS A 166 1.34 -17.98 0.54
CA LYS A 166 0.13 -18.81 0.69
C LYS A 166 -0.89 -18.14 1.60
N ASP A 167 -0.44 -17.62 2.76
CA ASP A 167 -1.32 -16.98 3.73
C ASP A 167 -1.93 -15.69 3.17
N LEU A 168 -1.11 -14.88 2.46
CA LEU A 168 -1.57 -13.65 1.84
C LEU A 168 -2.63 -13.92 0.76
N ARG A 169 -2.41 -14.91 -0.11
CA ARG A 169 -3.37 -15.30 -1.15
C ARG A 169 -4.68 -15.80 -0.56
N ALA A 170 -4.61 -16.67 0.45
CA ALA A 170 -5.81 -17.17 1.12
C ALA A 170 -6.62 -16.05 1.79
N GLU A 171 -5.94 -15.07 2.40
CA GLU A 171 -6.63 -13.96 3.05
C GLU A 171 -7.19 -12.94 2.05
N LEU A 172 -6.50 -12.70 0.92
CA LEU A 172 -7.05 -11.91 -0.18
C LEU A 172 -8.36 -12.52 -0.66
N ASP A 173 -8.37 -13.82 -0.95
CA ASP A 173 -9.59 -14.54 -1.39
C ASP A 173 -10.69 -14.48 -0.33
N ALA A 174 -10.36 -14.68 0.95
CA ALA A 174 -11.31 -14.59 2.06
C ALA A 174 -11.90 -13.18 2.23
N ALA A 175 -11.13 -12.13 1.92
CA ALA A 175 -11.59 -10.76 1.90
C ALA A 175 -12.36 -10.37 0.62
N GLY A 176 -12.52 -11.28 -0.34
CA GLY A 176 -13.17 -11.00 -1.62
C GLY A 176 -12.30 -10.19 -2.59
N LEU A 177 -10.99 -10.28 -2.45
CA LEU A 177 -9.99 -9.63 -3.31
C LEU A 177 -9.33 -10.69 -4.20
N SER A 178 -9.80 -10.83 -5.44
CA SER A 178 -9.23 -11.79 -6.40
C SER A 178 -7.90 -11.29 -6.96
N LEU A 179 -6.80 -11.97 -6.69
CA LEU A 179 -5.47 -11.66 -7.23
C LEU A 179 -5.42 -12.03 -8.72
N ILE A 180 -5.38 -11.03 -9.59
CA ILE A 180 -5.44 -11.23 -11.06
C ILE A 180 -4.08 -11.23 -11.74
N ASN A 181 -3.13 -10.46 -11.20
CA ASN A 181 -1.76 -10.37 -11.70
C ASN A 181 -0.78 -10.30 -10.54
N ALA A 182 0.34 -11.01 -10.66
CA ALA A 182 1.41 -10.93 -9.67
C ALA A 182 2.78 -11.20 -10.30
N PHE A 183 3.75 -10.37 -9.92
CA PHE A 183 5.16 -10.66 -10.06
C PHE A 183 5.71 -11.01 -8.68
N GLU A 184 6.17 -12.24 -8.50
CA GLU A 184 6.57 -12.76 -7.19
C GLU A 184 7.97 -13.34 -7.24
N LEU A 185 8.84 -12.83 -6.37
CA LEU A 185 10.14 -13.42 -6.10
C LEU A 185 10.01 -14.31 -4.85
N LYS A 186 10.12 -15.63 -5.05
CA LYS A 186 10.02 -16.62 -3.96
C LYS A 186 10.90 -16.22 -2.78
N LYS A 187 10.33 -16.21 -1.58
CA LYS A 187 10.97 -15.83 -0.31
C LYS A 187 11.34 -14.34 -0.17
N MET A 188 11.12 -13.49 -1.16
CA MET A 188 11.42 -12.06 -1.06
C MET A 188 10.17 -11.20 -0.91
N GLY A 189 9.22 -11.32 -1.85
CA GLY A 189 8.03 -10.50 -1.82
C GLY A 189 7.19 -10.65 -3.08
N ILE A 190 6.11 -9.90 -3.14
CA ILE A 190 5.13 -9.89 -4.20
C ILE A 190 4.79 -8.45 -4.60
N LEU A 191 4.72 -8.20 -5.89
CA LEU A 191 4.06 -7.06 -6.50
C LEU A 191 2.79 -7.57 -7.17
N GLY A 192 1.62 -7.07 -6.81
CA GLY A 192 0.38 -7.68 -7.24
C GLY A 192 -0.77 -6.70 -7.47
N VAL A 193 -1.74 -7.17 -8.24
CA VAL A 193 -3.00 -6.50 -8.52
C VAL A 193 -4.13 -7.43 -8.14
N ALA A 194 -4.99 -6.99 -7.23
CA ALA A 194 -6.21 -7.71 -6.88
C ALA A 194 -7.44 -6.84 -7.16
N ILE A 195 -8.55 -7.47 -7.49
CA ILE A 195 -9.83 -6.80 -7.76
C ILE A 195 -10.84 -7.25 -6.71
N LYS A 196 -11.59 -6.29 -6.15
CA LYS A 196 -12.73 -6.60 -5.31
C LYS A 196 -13.83 -7.26 -6.16
N SER A 197 -14.13 -8.51 -5.83
CA SER A 197 -15.21 -9.25 -6.47
C SER A 197 -16.56 -8.59 -6.21
N ASP A 198 -17.46 -8.68 -7.18
CA ASP A 198 -18.86 -8.36 -6.95
C ASP A 198 -19.37 -9.35 -5.89
N GLY A 199 -19.79 -8.84 -4.72
CA GLY A 199 -20.39 -9.70 -3.72
C GLY A 199 -21.55 -10.46 -4.37
N ILE A 200 -21.51 -11.78 -4.27
CA ILE A 200 -22.69 -12.59 -4.57
C ILE A 200 -23.78 -12.07 -3.61
N ARG A 201 -24.77 -11.37 -4.16
CA ARG A 201 -25.97 -10.95 -3.44
C ARG A 201 -26.83 -12.16 -3.11
#